data_ebc0fa130c8099fb8bc7da13164741b5
#
_entry.id   ebc0fa130c8099fb8bc7da13164741b5
#
_cell.length_a   1.000
_cell.length_b   1.000
_cell.length_c   1.000
_cell.angle_alpha   90.00
_cell.angle_beta   90.00
_cell.angle_gamma   90.00
#
_symmetry.space_group_name_H-M   'P 1'
#
loop_
_entity.id
_entity.type
_entity.pdbx_description
1 polymer ?
#
loop_
_entity_poly.entity_id
_entity_poly.type
_entity_poly.pdbx_seq_one_letter_code
_entity_poly.pdbx_strand_id
1 'polypeptide(L)'
;MKEFVEYIVKNLVDNPDQVKINEIVGKHTLIIELSVEKSDIGKIIGKKGKTINSIRTLLMSVASRNNIRVNLEILEEDGKKVEE
;
A
#
# COMPACT_ATOMS: atom_id res chain seq x y z
N MET A 1 -8.50 -6.51 3.72
CA MET A 1 -7.60 -5.93 2.70
C MET A 1 -6.13 -5.94 3.09
N LYS A 2 -5.84 -5.94 4.37
CA LYS A 2 -4.46 -5.96 4.84
C LYS A 2 -3.68 -7.16 4.29
N GLU A 3 -4.26 -8.35 4.38
CA GLU A 3 -3.59 -9.56 3.91
C GLU A 3 -3.35 -9.54 2.41
N PHE A 4 -4.26 -8.96 1.66
CA PHE A 4 -4.13 -8.85 0.21
C PHE A 4 -2.96 -7.95 -0.16
N VAL A 5 -2.87 -6.77 0.47
CA VAL A 5 -1.77 -5.84 0.25
C VAL A 5 -0.45 -6.47 0.69
N GLU A 6 -0.45 -7.09 1.85
CA GLU A 6 0.74 -7.74 2.39
C GLU A 6 1.28 -8.82 1.43
N TYR A 7 0.39 -9.64 0.90
CA TYR A 7 0.77 -10.67 -0.04
C TYR A 7 1.43 -10.09 -1.30
N ILE A 8 0.80 -9.07 -1.89
CA ILE A 8 1.34 -8.44 -3.10
C ILE A 8 2.70 -7.81 -2.81
N VAL A 9 2.79 -7.02 -1.75
CA VAL A 9 3.99 -6.26 -1.42
C VAL A 9 5.16 -7.19 -1.10
N LYS A 10 4.93 -8.23 -0.30
CA LYS A 10 5.98 -9.18 0.06
C LYS A 10 6.55 -9.92 -1.13
N ASN A 11 5.77 -10.05 -2.20
CA ASN A 11 6.24 -10.68 -3.43
C ASN A 11 6.98 -9.71 -4.36
N LEU A 12 6.93 -8.42 -4.08
CA LEU A 12 7.61 -7.41 -4.89
C LEU A 12 8.95 -6.97 -4.33
N VAL A 13 9.10 -7.02 -3.02
CA VAL A 13 10.27 -6.45 -2.33
C VAL A 13 11.36 -7.49 -2.10
N ASP A 14 12.57 -7.01 -1.90
CA ASP A 14 13.71 -7.86 -1.53
C ASP A 14 13.76 -8.13 -0.03
N ASN A 15 13.14 -7.27 0.77
CA ASN A 15 13.18 -7.34 2.23
C ASN A 15 11.76 -7.51 2.80
N PRO A 16 11.12 -8.67 2.58
CA PRO A 16 9.74 -8.85 3.04
C PRO A 16 9.59 -8.76 4.56
N ASP A 17 10.65 -9.01 5.31
CA ASP A 17 10.63 -8.91 6.77
C ASP A 17 10.42 -7.46 7.24
N GLN A 18 10.69 -6.50 6.39
CA GLN A 18 10.56 -5.08 6.71
C GLN A 18 9.21 -4.49 6.28
N VAL A 19 8.35 -5.30 5.71
CA VAL A 19 7.01 -4.85 5.31
C VAL A 19 6.14 -4.70 6.55
N LYS A 20 5.59 -3.50 6.72
CA LYS A 20 4.65 -3.22 7.82
C LYS A 20 3.43 -2.55 7.23
N ILE A 21 2.27 -2.98 7.69
CA ILE A 21 1.00 -2.44 7.22
C ILE A 21 0.16 -2.06 8.42
N ASN A 22 -0.33 -0.83 8.41
CA ASN A 22 -1.24 -0.33 9.42
C ASN A 22 -2.55 0.07 8.75
N GLU A 23 -3.67 -0.34 9.33
CA GLU A 23 -4.99 0.03 8.84
C GLU A 23 -5.64 1.03 9.77
N ILE A 24 -6.16 2.10 9.19
CA ILE A 24 -6.97 3.08 9.91
C ILE A 24 -8.38 2.96 9.37
N VAL A 25 -9.28 2.45 10.20
CA VAL A 25 -10.65 2.12 9.80
C VAL A 25 -11.59 3.23 10.22
N GLY A 26 -12.30 3.81 9.25
CA GLY A 26 -13.39 4.74 9.49
C GLY A 26 -14.72 4.06 9.20
N LYS A 27 -15.79 4.82 9.27
CA LYS A 27 -17.13 4.28 9.05
C LYS A 27 -17.33 3.76 7.62
N HIS A 28 -16.88 4.54 6.64
CA HIS A 28 -16.97 4.17 5.23
C HIS A 28 -15.63 4.33 4.53
N THR A 29 -14.54 4.42 5.28
CA THR A 29 -13.21 4.66 4.76
C THR A 29 -12.21 3.70 5.37
N LEU A 30 -11.17 3.41 4.61
CA LEU A 30 -10.06 2.60 5.07
C LEU A 30 -8.77 3.22 4.54
N ILE A 31 -7.85 3.56 5.43
CA ILE A 31 -6.54 4.03 5.05
C ILE A 31 -5.56 2.90 5.34
N ILE A 32 -4.81 2.51 4.34
CA ILE A 32 -3.76 1.50 4.48
C ILE A 32 -2.42 2.21 4.39
N GLU A 33 -1.68 2.17 5.49
CA GLU A 33 -0.34 2.76 5.55
C GLU A 33 0.68 1.65 5.40
N LEU A 34 1.47 1.73 4.35
CA LEU A 34 2.45 0.71 4.01
C LEU A 34 3.86 1.25 4.22
N SER A 35 4.66 0.52 4.98
CA SER A 35 6.09 0.82 5.15
C SER A 35 6.90 -0.36 4.64
N VAL A 36 7.97 -0.06 3.91
CA VAL A 36 8.91 -1.07 3.43
C VAL A 36 10.32 -0.57 3.67
N GLU A 37 11.30 -1.45 3.47
CA GLU A 37 12.70 -1.04 3.50
C GLU A 37 12.91 0.07 2.46
N LYS A 38 13.69 1.08 2.82
CA LYS A 38 13.92 2.25 1.97
C LYS A 38 14.36 1.85 0.55
N SER A 39 15.23 0.86 0.45
CA SER A 39 15.72 0.39 -0.85
C SER A 39 14.62 -0.27 -1.69
N ASP A 40 13.51 -0.66 -1.09
CA ASP A 40 12.41 -1.32 -1.79
C ASP A 40 11.29 -0.37 -2.24
N ILE A 41 11.34 0.89 -1.81
CA ILE A 41 10.28 1.86 -2.15
C ILE A 41 10.09 1.97 -3.65
N GLY A 42 11.17 2.04 -4.40
CA GLY A 42 11.10 2.13 -5.86
C GLY A 42 10.41 0.92 -6.51
N LYS A 43 10.55 -0.25 -5.90
CA LYS A 43 9.92 -1.47 -6.41
C LYS A 43 8.40 -1.45 -6.21
N ILE A 44 7.94 -0.80 -5.15
CA ILE A 44 6.52 -0.67 -4.88
C ILE A 44 5.89 0.38 -5.78
N ILE A 45 6.57 1.50 -5.96
CA ILE A 45 6.07 2.59 -6.82
C ILE A 45 6.06 2.15 -8.28
N GLY A 46 7.17 1.56 -8.72
CA GLY A 46 7.33 1.15 -10.10
C GLY A 46 7.62 2.33 -11.02
N LYS A 47 7.88 2.02 -12.27
CA LYS A 47 8.22 3.02 -13.28
C LYS A 47 7.04 3.96 -13.49
N LYS A 48 7.26 5.26 -13.27
CA LYS A 48 6.21 6.30 -13.41
C LYS A 48 4.99 6.03 -12.54
N GLY A 49 5.18 5.34 -11.42
CA GLY A 49 4.10 5.03 -10.49
C GLY A 49 3.16 3.93 -10.94
N LYS A 50 3.50 3.19 -11.98
CA LYS A 50 2.58 2.19 -12.56
C LYS A 50 2.23 1.07 -11.59
N THR A 51 3.18 0.58 -10.81
CA THR A 51 2.93 -0.52 -9.89
C THR A 51 1.99 -0.09 -8.79
N ILE A 52 2.29 1.02 -8.11
CA ILE A 52 1.44 1.49 -7.00
C ILE A 52 0.04 1.86 -7.49
N ASN A 53 -0.07 2.46 -8.67
CA ASN A 53 -1.37 2.82 -9.21
C ASN A 53 -2.19 1.59 -9.58
N SER A 54 -1.54 0.52 -10.04
CA SER A 54 -2.22 -0.74 -10.31
C SER A 54 -2.75 -1.38 -9.03
N ILE A 55 -1.96 -1.34 -7.97
CA ILE A 55 -2.37 -1.86 -6.66
C ILE A 55 -3.57 -1.06 -6.14
N ARG A 56 -3.51 0.27 -6.25
CA ARG A 56 -4.61 1.15 -5.85
C ARG A 56 -5.90 0.84 -6.61
N THR A 57 -5.78 0.61 -7.91
CA THR A 57 -6.95 0.29 -8.74
C THR A 57 -7.62 -1.01 -8.27
N LEU A 58 -6.82 -2.02 -7.98
CA LEU A 58 -7.35 -3.29 -7.48
C LEU A 58 -8.05 -3.11 -6.13
N LEU A 59 -7.43 -2.34 -5.22
CA LEU A 59 -8.02 -2.09 -3.91
C LEU A 59 -9.33 -1.32 -4.03
N MET A 60 -9.38 -0.32 -4.89
CA MET A 60 -10.59 0.46 -5.10
C MET A 60 -11.72 -0.39 -5.66
N SER A 61 -11.40 -1.33 -6.54
CA SER A 61 -12.41 -2.24 -7.10
C SER A 61 -13.05 -3.10 -6.02
N VAL A 62 -12.25 -3.64 -5.11
CA VAL A 62 -12.75 -4.46 -4.00
C VAL A 62 -13.52 -3.59 -3.01
N ALA A 63 -12.98 -2.42 -2.67
CA ALA A 63 -13.61 -1.51 -1.71
C ALA A 63 -14.96 -1.02 -2.22
N SER A 64 -15.05 -0.69 -3.50
CA SER A 64 -16.29 -0.21 -4.10
C SER A 64 -17.44 -1.20 -3.95
N ARG A 65 -17.14 -2.49 -4.03
CA ARG A 65 -18.17 -3.54 -3.86
C ARG A 65 -18.71 -3.58 -2.45
N ASN A 66 -17.96 -3.05 -1.49
CA ASN A 66 -18.33 -3.04 -0.08
C ASN A 66 -18.72 -1.65 0.41
N ASN A 67 -18.91 -0.70 -0.49
CA ASN A 67 -19.25 0.69 -0.16
C ASN A 67 -18.22 1.35 0.76
N ILE A 68 -16.96 1.03 0.54
CA ILE A 68 -15.83 1.58 1.31
C ILE A 68 -14.93 2.35 0.37
N ARG A 69 -14.42 3.48 0.84
CA ARG A 69 -13.38 4.24 0.14
C ARG A 69 -12.03 3.86 0.75
N VAL A 70 -11.11 3.39 -0.07
CA VAL A 70 -9.80 2.98 0.39
C VAL A 70 -8.72 3.91 -0.14
N ASN A 71 -7.76 4.26 0.70
CA ASN A 71 -6.54 4.97 0.31
C ASN A 71 -5.33 4.14 0.72
N LEU A 72 -4.39 4.02 -0.19
CA LEU A 72 -3.12 3.37 0.10
C LEU A 72 -2.03 4.43 0.11
N GLU A 73 -1.33 4.54 1.23
CA GLU A 73 -0.24 5.49 1.40
C GLU A 73 1.05 4.73 1.69
N ILE A 74 2.14 5.20 1.09
CA ILE A 74 3.46 4.64 1.35
C ILE A 74 4.17 5.59 2.30
N LEU A 75 4.71 5.04 3.39
CA LEU A 75 5.42 5.81 4.40
C LEU A 75 6.90 5.46 4.39
N GLU A 76 7.73 6.46 4.68
CA GLU A 76 9.14 6.25 4.97
C GLU A 76 9.29 5.81 6.42
N GLU A 77 10.49 5.36 6.80
CA GLU A 77 10.76 4.89 8.16
C GLU A 77 10.45 5.94 9.23
N ASP A 78 10.58 7.23 8.88
CA ASP A 78 10.29 8.33 9.81
C ASP A 78 8.81 8.68 9.88
N GLY A 79 7.96 7.94 9.20
CA GLY A 79 6.52 8.16 9.18
C GLY A 79 6.04 9.16 8.16
N LYS A 80 6.93 9.74 7.38
CA LYS A 80 6.53 10.68 6.33
C LYS A 80 6.03 9.95 5.11
N LYS A 81 5.04 10.53 4.44
CA LYS A 81 4.53 9.98 3.19
C LYS A 81 5.54 10.11 2.08
N VAL A 82 5.65 9.05 1.30
CA VAL A 82 6.47 9.09 0.09
C VAL A 82 5.66 9.78 -1.00
N GLU A 83 6.24 10.80 -1.61
CA GLU A 83 5.62 11.47 -2.76
C GLU A 83 5.91 10.67 -4.02
N GLU A 84 4.90 10.52 -4.84
CA GLU A 84 4.97 9.68 -6.04
C GLU A 84 4.97 10.48 -7.33
#